data_090e4e2de6633d6b17f213eaffd13c5a
#
_entry.id   090e4e2de6633d6b17f213eaffd13c5a
#
_cell.length_a   1.000
_cell.length_b   1.000
_cell.length_c   1.000
_cell.angle_alpha   90.00
_cell.angle_beta   90.00
_cell.angle_gamma   90.00
#
_symmetry.space_group_name_H-M   'P 1'
#
loop_
_entity.id
_entity.type
_entity.pdbx_description
1 polymer ?
#
loop_
_entity_poly.entity_id
_entity_poly.type
_entity_poly.pdbx_seq_one_letter_code
_entity_poly.pdbx_strand_id
1 'polypeptide(L)'
;MRTRIFDSLKLVKMQSYLDPDEQKRVQKVQEQWNFYEGYHWEDIPDDGDRPQVTENYCATYVNKFVSFELGKGFSINTQKDLKELKITEGGLTIIEYLNRIWQDNRRDQLLYEIGQAKAVNGDMWVQVRFEEAKDLDDPFEEYNKGRIRIVPYHKGLVFPTYDPHDKDKLVELKLMYEIEVKKSGMFGTTSTETLVYKQIWTKDTIREFHGNDQISEQPNPYKLIPFVHIKNYPLVGRTEGISDLENLIPLNVEYNLKKSDISEIIDYHASPVTVVYGAKIGNLERGANKIWGGLPKDAKVENLELSSDLKASNSYCDSLKKSMNEVGGIPVGALGGEQAISNTSGVALQFVNAPIIERTNIKKEATGYGIRAINKLILYLSQLNGIITIPENVAKSDFYNTIVEIPDTTPKDLLVELQQIEIEMRLGLEHRKGAMHRLGREDIDATIEEIDKDRAEHPELYGITSQNTEEDDDEDIDNDDNLDDNDDQTFGMGGTKRRPNDTNGLNKEGEPKKVNSGMTNGSPPVREK
;
A
#
# COMPACT_ATOMS: atom_id res chain seq x y z
N MET A 1 19.43 15.92 13.85
CA MET A 1 18.92 14.65 14.38
C MET A 1 17.46 14.54 13.93
N ARG A 2 17.06 13.51 13.19
CA ARG A 2 15.63 13.34 12.84
C ARG A 2 14.88 12.95 14.11
N THR A 3 13.81 13.64 14.43
CA THR A 3 12.93 13.26 15.54
C THR A 3 12.20 11.99 15.13
N ARG A 4 12.28 10.93 15.95
CA ARG A 4 11.59 9.67 15.68
C ARG A 4 10.08 9.87 15.74
N ILE A 5 9.33 9.13 14.95
CA ILE A 5 7.85 9.17 14.99
C ILE A 5 7.38 8.86 16.41
N PHE A 6 7.98 7.86 17.06
CA PHE A 6 7.62 7.48 18.42
C PHE A 6 7.90 8.56 19.45
N ASP A 7 9.03 9.27 19.33
CA ASP A 7 9.35 10.42 20.21
C ASP A 7 8.38 11.60 19.96
N SER A 8 7.96 11.79 18.70
CA SER A 8 6.96 12.80 18.35
C SER A 8 5.56 12.48 18.89
N LEU A 9 5.24 11.20 19.09
CA LEU A 9 3.99 10.76 19.71
C LEU A 9 3.97 10.94 21.23
N LYS A 10 5.12 11.30 21.85
CA LYS A 10 5.25 11.58 23.29
C LYS A 10 4.66 10.47 24.17
N LEU A 11 5.12 9.22 23.95
CA LEU A 11 4.57 8.05 24.64
C LEU A 11 5.31 7.68 25.94
N VAL A 12 6.40 8.36 26.28
CA VAL A 12 7.29 7.97 27.40
C VAL A 12 6.61 8.07 28.76
N LYS A 13 5.91 9.19 29.03
CA LYS A 13 5.18 9.35 30.31
C LYS A 13 3.91 8.50 30.35
N MET A 14 3.30 8.26 29.20
CA MET A 14 2.10 7.46 29.09
C MET A 14 2.30 6.02 29.59
N GLN A 15 3.49 5.45 29.41
CA GLN A 15 3.79 4.06 29.81
C GLN A 15 3.53 3.81 31.31
N SER A 16 3.71 4.79 32.18
CA SER A 16 3.44 4.65 33.62
C SER A 16 1.95 4.51 33.98
N TYR A 17 1.05 4.78 33.05
CA TYR A 17 -0.41 4.68 33.20
C TYR A 17 -1.02 3.45 32.53
N LEU A 18 -0.18 2.62 31.93
CA LEU A 18 -0.57 1.40 31.20
C LEU A 18 -0.41 0.17 32.09
N ASP A 19 -1.28 -0.81 31.89
CA ASP A 19 -1.09 -2.14 32.45
C ASP A 19 0.06 -2.89 31.74
N PRO A 20 0.56 -4.02 32.31
CA PRO A 20 1.70 -4.74 31.74
C PRO A 20 1.47 -5.27 30.30
N ASP A 21 0.24 -5.61 29.94
CA ASP A 21 -0.06 -6.10 28.59
C ASP A 21 -0.15 -4.95 27.58
N GLU A 22 -0.72 -3.83 28.01
CA GLU A 22 -0.72 -2.58 27.25
C GLU A 22 0.71 -2.05 27.02
N GLN A 23 1.59 -2.14 28.04
CA GLN A 23 3.00 -1.77 27.92
C GLN A 23 3.73 -2.61 26.87
N LYS A 24 3.58 -3.94 26.90
CA LYS A 24 4.14 -4.84 25.89
C LYS A 24 3.64 -4.52 24.48
N ARG A 25 2.34 -4.19 24.38
CA ARG A 25 1.73 -3.80 23.10
C ARG A 25 2.37 -2.51 22.55
N VAL A 26 2.54 -1.49 23.39
CA VAL A 26 3.17 -0.23 23.00
C VAL A 26 4.65 -0.44 22.66
N GLN A 27 5.36 -1.27 23.40
CA GLN A 27 6.75 -1.62 23.10
C GLN A 27 6.89 -2.28 21.73
N LYS A 28 6.02 -3.25 21.40
CA LYS A 28 5.99 -3.88 20.06
C LYS A 28 5.71 -2.86 18.95
N VAL A 29 4.81 -1.92 19.20
CA VAL A 29 4.50 -0.83 18.28
C VAL A 29 5.73 0.05 18.05
N GLN A 30 6.47 0.39 19.12
CA GLN A 30 7.71 1.16 19.03
C GLN A 30 8.78 0.45 18.21
N GLU A 31 9.02 -0.83 18.49
CA GLU A 31 9.96 -1.67 17.74
C GLU A 31 9.65 -1.63 16.24
N GLN A 32 8.38 -1.86 15.85
CA GLN A 32 7.96 -1.87 14.46
C GLN A 32 8.19 -0.52 13.76
N TRP A 33 7.92 0.60 14.45
CA TRP A 33 8.21 1.93 13.92
C TRP A 33 9.70 2.20 13.82
N ASN A 34 10.50 1.80 14.82
CA ASN A 34 11.96 1.94 14.77
C ASN A 34 12.53 1.22 13.53
N PHE A 35 12.06 -0.01 13.26
CA PHE A 35 12.48 -0.73 12.06
C PHE A 35 12.03 -0.05 10.76
N TYR A 36 10.83 0.48 10.71
CA TYR A 36 10.35 1.24 9.55
C TYR A 36 11.19 2.51 9.32
N GLU A 37 11.60 3.20 10.38
CA GLU A 37 12.41 4.43 10.31
C GLU A 37 13.91 4.17 10.09
N GLY A 38 14.37 2.93 10.19
CA GLY A 38 15.76 2.53 9.97
C GLY A 38 16.62 2.47 11.23
N TYR A 39 16.01 2.52 12.42
CA TYR A 39 16.71 2.35 13.70
C TYR A 39 16.85 0.87 14.05
N HIS A 40 17.72 0.14 13.34
CA HIS A 40 17.83 -1.32 13.43
C HIS A 40 18.82 -1.81 14.48
N TRP A 41 19.59 -0.91 15.13
CA TRP A 41 20.71 -1.27 15.98
C TRP A 41 20.48 -1.02 17.48
N GLU A 42 19.30 -0.52 17.87
CA GLU A 42 19.05 -0.08 19.25
C GLU A 42 19.11 -1.22 20.28
N ASP A 43 18.57 -2.38 19.92
CA ASP A 43 18.52 -3.56 20.79
C ASP A 43 19.73 -4.50 20.60
N ILE A 44 20.69 -4.14 19.74
CA ILE A 44 21.89 -4.90 19.47
C ILE A 44 23.04 -4.27 20.24
N PRO A 45 23.74 -5.03 21.13
CA PRO A 45 24.87 -4.49 21.87
C PRO A 45 25.90 -3.86 20.92
N ASP A 46 26.29 -2.61 21.20
CA ASP A 46 27.36 -1.94 20.49
C ASP A 46 28.69 -2.40 21.08
N ASP A 47 29.45 -3.18 20.33
CA ASP A 47 30.80 -3.62 20.68
C ASP A 47 31.88 -2.56 20.33
N GLY A 48 31.45 -1.40 19.83
CA GLY A 48 32.26 -0.19 19.64
C GLY A 48 33.09 -0.14 18.37
N ASP A 49 33.47 -1.28 17.81
CA ASP A 49 34.35 -1.37 16.64
C ASP A 49 33.64 -1.87 15.37
N ARG A 50 32.42 -2.39 15.52
CA ARG A 50 31.65 -2.99 14.41
C ARG A 50 30.96 -1.91 13.56
N PRO A 51 31.15 -1.90 12.23
CA PRO A 51 30.37 -1.05 11.34
C PRO A 51 28.87 -1.35 11.41
N GLN A 52 28.03 -0.34 11.62
CA GLN A 52 26.57 -0.49 11.66
C GLN A 52 25.96 -0.19 10.28
N VAL A 53 25.96 -1.19 9.39
CA VAL A 53 25.38 -1.08 8.06
C VAL A 53 23.87 -1.30 8.13
N THR A 54 23.08 -0.32 7.66
CA THR A 54 21.62 -0.41 7.64
C THR A 54 21.10 -0.35 6.20
N GLU A 55 20.54 -1.46 5.73
CA GLU A 55 19.68 -1.49 4.55
C GLU A 55 18.23 -1.68 5.02
N ASN A 56 17.40 -0.62 4.84
CA ASN A 56 16.03 -0.61 5.36
C ASN A 56 15.03 -1.19 4.35
N TYR A 57 14.97 -2.53 4.29
CA TYR A 57 13.98 -3.24 3.50
C TYR A 57 12.56 -3.12 4.09
N CYS A 58 12.43 -2.96 5.42
CA CYS A 58 11.14 -2.81 6.08
C CYS A 58 10.36 -1.61 5.51
N ALA A 59 11.00 -0.43 5.40
CA ALA A 59 10.37 0.74 4.79
C ALA A 59 10.05 0.53 3.31
N THR A 60 10.96 -0.09 2.57
CA THR A 60 10.78 -0.35 1.14
C THR A 60 9.54 -1.22 0.89
N TYR A 61 9.35 -2.28 1.68
CA TYR A 61 8.21 -3.18 1.54
C TYR A 61 6.89 -2.53 1.96
N VAL A 62 6.87 -1.85 3.12
CA VAL A 62 5.67 -1.12 3.57
C VAL A 62 5.21 -0.12 2.52
N ASN A 63 6.12 0.73 2.01
CA ASN A 63 5.78 1.73 1.01
C ASN A 63 5.26 1.08 -0.29
N LYS A 64 5.83 -0.06 -0.69
CA LYS A 64 5.35 -0.80 -1.84
C LYS A 64 3.95 -1.38 -1.62
N PHE A 65 3.67 -1.99 -0.47
CA PHE A 65 2.34 -2.49 -0.13
C PHE A 65 1.29 -1.38 -0.13
N VAL A 66 1.58 -0.24 0.51
CA VAL A 66 0.67 0.91 0.54
C VAL A 66 0.39 1.43 -0.87
N SER A 67 1.42 1.53 -1.71
CA SER A 67 1.27 1.94 -3.11
C SER A 67 0.40 0.97 -3.93
N PHE A 68 0.56 -0.35 -3.75
CA PHE A 68 -0.25 -1.35 -4.45
C PHE A 68 -1.68 -1.45 -3.90
N GLU A 69 -1.88 -1.15 -2.63
CA GLU A 69 -3.19 -1.19 -2.00
C GLU A 69 -4.01 0.08 -2.28
N LEU A 70 -3.43 1.26 -2.05
CA LEU A 70 -4.17 2.53 -1.98
C LEU A 70 -3.70 3.59 -3.01
N GLY A 71 -2.72 3.27 -3.85
CA GLY A 71 -2.11 4.25 -4.77
C GLY A 71 -3.07 4.88 -5.79
N LYS A 72 -4.22 4.25 -6.05
CA LYS A 72 -5.29 4.83 -6.90
C LYS A 72 -6.49 5.34 -6.09
N GLY A 73 -6.38 5.38 -4.75
CA GLY A 73 -7.49 5.80 -3.89
C GLY A 73 -8.66 4.81 -3.89
N PHE A 74 -9.86 5.32 -3.69
CA PHE A 74 -11.09 4.53 -3.72
C PHE A 74 -12.24 5.33 -4.34
N SER A 75 -13.26 4.64 -4.84
CA SER A 75 -14.53 5.22 -5.26
C SER A 75 -15.65 4.85 -4.28
N ILE A 76 -16.60 5.78 -4.12
CA ILE A 76 -17.80 5.59 -3.31
C ILE A 76 -18.99 5.46 -4.23
N ASN A 77 -19.82 4.46 -3.99
CA ASN A 77 -21.08 4.26 -4.66
C ASN A 77 -22.18 3.95 -3.65
N THR A 78 -23.43 3.98 -4.08
CA THR A 78 -24.60 3.64 -3.27
C THR A 78 -25.58 2.81 -4.10
N GLN A 79 -26.63 2.33 -3.48
CA GLN A 79 -27.69 1.59 -4.17
C GLN A 79 -28.29 2.45 -5.30
N LYS A 80 -28.72 1.80 -6.38
CA LYS A 80 -29.19 2.47 -7.59
C LYS A 80 -30.28 3.52 -7.32
N ASP A 81 -31.22 3.19 -6.44
CA ASP A 81 -32.35 4.05 -6.09
C ASP A 81 -31.98 5.26 -5.24
N LEU A 82 -30.77 5.29 -4.67
CA LEU A 82 -30.27 6.37 -3.82
C LEU A 82 -29.23 7.26 -4.51
N LYS A 83 -28.84 6.94 -5.75
CA LYS A 83 -27.78 7.69 -6.46
C LYS A 83 -28.12 9.15 -6.71
N GLU A 84 -29.38 9.43 -7.06
CA GLU A 84 -29.88 10.77 -7.37
C GLU A 84 -30.55 11.46 -6.17
N LEU A 85 -30.58 10.74 -5.02
CA LEU A 85 -31.24 11.25 -3.82
C LEU A 85 -30.45 12.42 -3.23
N LYS A 86 -31.06 13.60 -3.20
CA LYS A 86 -30.49 14.80 -2.59
C LYS A 86 -30.75 14.80 -1.09
N ILE A 87 -29.69 14.95 -0.30
CA ILE A 87 -29.72 14.80 1.16
C ILE A 87 -29.38 16.06 1.94
N THR A 88 -28.86 17.09 1.25
CA THR A 88 -28.50 18.38 1.87
C THR A 88 -29.39 19.50 1.37
N GLU A 89 -29.50 20.60 2.13
CA GLU A 89 -30.18 21.83 1.69
C GLU A 89 -29.60 22.39 0.40
N GLY A 90 -28.28 22.24 0.17
CA GLY A 90 -27.57 22.61 -1.06
C GLY A 90 -27.75 21.63 -2.22
N GLY A 91 -28.56 20.59 -2.07
CA GLY A 91 -28.92 19.64 -3.13
C GLY A 91 -27.83 18.62 -3.48
N LEU A 92 -26.88 18.35 -2.58
CA LEU A 92 -25.87 17.30 -2.79
C LEU A 92 -26.46 15.89 -2.61
N THR A 93 -26.02 14.96 -3.44
CA THR A 93 -26.30 13.54 -3.30
C THR A 93 -25.44 12.91 -2.19
N ILE A 94 -25.72 11.67 -1.81
CA ILE A 94 -24.92 10.90 -0.82
C ILE A 94 -23.45 10.82 -1.25
N ILE A 95 -23.21 10.53 -2.53
CA ILE A 95 -21.87 10.35 -3.08
C ILE A 95 -21.10 11.67 -3.09
N GLU A 96 -21.71 12.74 -3.60
CA GLU A 96 -21.10 14.07 -3.63
C GLU A 96 -20.80 14.59 -2.22
N TYR A 97 -21.73 14.41 -1.28
CA TYR A 97 -21.54 14.79 0.11
C TYR A 97 -20.36 14.05 0.77
N LEU A 98 -20.30 12.73 0.64
CA LEU A 98 -19.21 11.93 1.20
C LEU A 98 -17.86 12.31 0.57
N ASN A 99 -17.80 12.46 -0.76
CA ASN A 99 -16.57 12.87 -1.43
C ASN A 99 -16.09 14.24 -0.95
N ARG A 100 -16.98 15.19 -0.74
CA ARG A 100 -16.65 16.50 -0.16
C ARG A 100 -16.04 16.36 1.24
N ILE A 101 -16.68 15.58 2.14
CA ILE A 101 -16.15 15.37 3.50
C ILE A 101 -14.76 14.72 3.46
N TRP A 102 -14.54 13.73 2.58
CA TRP A 102 -13.22 13.12 2.43
C TRP A 102 -12.18 14.11 1.91
N GLN A 103 -12.51 14.97 0.95
CA GLN A 103 -11.63 16.02 0.44
C GLN A 103 -11.28 17.05 1.52
N ASP A 104 -12.27 17.54 2.28
CA ASP A 104 -12.08 18.47 3.41
C ASP A 104 -11.15 17.87 4.49
N ASN A 105 -11.09 16.55 4.60
CA ASN A 105 -10.20 15.82 5.49
C ASN A 105 -8.89 15.32 4.83
N ARG A 106 -8.47 15.93 3.71
CA ARG A 106 -7.23 15.59 2.99
C ARG A 106 -7.15 14.12 2.61
N ARG A 107 -8.14 13.65 1.88
CA ARG A 107 -8.38 12.26 1.49
C ARG A 107 -7.12 11.45 1.20
N ASP A 108 -6.28 11.91 0.28
CA ASP A 108 -5.14 11.11 -0.21
C ASP A 108 -4.04 10.99 0.85
N GLN A 109 -3.77 12.07 1.60
CA GLN A 109 -2.84 12.03 2.72
C GLN A 109 -3.34 11.11 3.82
N LEU A 110 -4.61 11.21 4.20
CA LEU A 110 -5.24 10.38 5.22
C LEU A 110 -5.21 8.89 4.83
N LEU A 111 -5.47 8.55 3.57
CA LEU A 111 -5.37 7.19 3.07
C LEU A 111 -3.95 6.64 3.17
N TYR A 112 -2.95 7.46 2.83
CA TYR A 112 -1.55 7.06 2.96
C TYR A 112 -1.19 6.80 4.42
N GLU A 113 -1.58 7.69 5.36
CA GLU A 113 -1.36 7.52 6.79
C GLU A 113 -2.03 6.25 7.34
N ILE A 114 -3.28 5.98 6.93
CA ILE A 114 -3.99 4.75 7.29
C ILE A 114 -3.25 3.52 6.75
N GLY A 115 -2.88 3.53 5.48
CA GLY A 115 -2.17 2.43 4.83
C GLY A 115 -0.83 2.13 5.49
N GLN A 116 -0.04 3.17 5.75
CA GLN A 116 1.27 3.07 6.39
C GLN A 116 1.16 2.53 7.82
N ALA A 117 0.32 3.15 8.66
CA ALA A 117 0.19 2.76 10.07
C ALA A 117 -0.31 1.33 10.23
N LYS A 118 -1.31 0.90 9.44
CA LYS A 118 -1.79 -0.48 9.52
C LYS A 118 -0.77 -1.49 8.96
N ALA A 119 -0.01 -1.15 7.92
CA ALA A 119 1.04 -2.01 7.39
C ALA A 119 2.18 -2.20 8.41
N VAL A 120 2.59 -1.13 9.09
CA VAL A 120 3.63 -1.17 10.13
C VAL A 120 3.15 -1.88 11.38
N ASN A 121 1.97 -1.56 11.92
CA ASN A 121 1.53 -2.03 13.24
C ASN A 121 0.43 -3.10 13.20
N GLY A 122 -0.06 -3.46 12.02
CA GLY A 122 -1.15 -4.41 11.85
C GLY A 122 -2.55 -3.81 11.96
N ASP A 123 -2.69 -2.63 12.57
CA ASP A 123 -3.98 -1.96 12.81
C ASP A 123 -3.86 -0.46 12.75
N MET A 124 -4.98 0.18 12.43
CA MET A 124 -5.19 1.62 12.55
C MET A 124 -6.57 1.90 13.10
N TRP A 125 -6.69 2.96 13.89
CA TRP A 125 -7.96 3.45 14.41
C TRP A 125 -8.28 4.82 13.83
N VAL A 126 -9.54 5.03 13.48
CA VAL A 126 -10.02 6.28 12.92
C VAL A 126 -11.22 6.74 13.70
N GLN A 127 -11.16 7.94 14.27
CA GLN A 127 -12.29 8.59 14.92
C GLN A 127 -13.00 9.48 13.89
N VAL A 128 -14.33 9.39 13.87
CA VAL A 128 -15.16 10.36 13.16
C VAL A 128 -15.87 11.21 14.21
N ARG A 129 -15.64 12.53 14.18
CA ARG A 129 -16.23 13.45 15.14
C ARG A 129 -16.83 14.67 14.45
N PHE A 130 -17.83 15.25 15.10
CA PHE A 130 -18.41 16.52 14.69
C PHE A 130 -17.76 17.67 15.49
N GLU A 131 -17.31 18.70 14.80
CA GLU A 131 -16.80 19.96 15.38
C GLU A 131 -17.85 21.04 15.14
N GLU A 132 -18.36 21.69 16.21
CA GLU A 132 -19.35 22.74 16.08
C GLU A 132 -18.76 24.00 15.43
N ALA A 133 -19.55 24.76 14.68
CA ALA A 133 -19.10 25.96 13.97
C ALA A 133 -18.41 26.99 14.87
N LYS A 134 -18.89 27.13 16.12
CA LYS A 134 -18.29 28.03 17.13
C LYS A 134 -16.85 27.67 17.53
N ASP A 135 -16.45 26.43 17.33
CA ASP A 135 -15.13 25.91 17.71
C ASP A 135 -14.15 25.92 16.51
N LEU A 136 -14.62 26.42 15.33
CA LEU A 136 -13.84 26.49 14.11
C LEU A 136 -13.21 27.88 13.98
N ASP A 137 -11.89 27.94 13.96
CA ASP A 137 -11.11 29.17 13.74
C ASP A 137 -10.54 29.15 12.30
N ASP A 138 -11.43 29.04 11.32
CA ASP A 138 -11.05 29.03 9.91
C ASP A 138 -11.77 30.17 9.18
N PRO A 139 -11.04 31.26 8.81
CA PRO A 139 -11.64 32.40 8.13
C PRO A 139 -12.06 32.14 6.67
N PHE A 140 -11.66 30.99 6.10
CA PHE A 140 -11.91 30.65 4.70
C PHE A 140 -13.10 29.70 4.51
N GLU A 141 -13.62 29.13 5.59
CA GLU A 141 -14.69 28.14 5.52
C GLU A 141 -15.93 28.61 6.29
N GLU A 142 -17.03 28.83 5.57
CA GLU A 142 -18.34 29.10 6.16
C GLU A 142 -19.06 27.78 6.47
N TYR A 143 -18.84 27.25 7.66
CA TYR A 143 -19.60 26.11 8.17
C TYR A 143 -20.82 26.60 8.96
N ASN A 144 -21.98 26.55 8.36
CA ASN A 144 -23.21 27.05 9.02
C ASN A 144 -23.56 26.31 10.32
N LYS A 145 -23.25 25.01 10.41
CA LYS A 145 -23.59 24.17 11.57
C LYS A 145 -22.35 23.53 12.22
N GLY A 146 -21.28 23.35 11.48
CA GLY A 146 -20.07 22.67 11.88
C GLY A 146 -19.56 21.70 10.82
N ARG A 147 -18.46 21.01 11.09
CA ARG A 147 -17.84 20.09 10.14
C ARG A 147 -17.61 18.69 10.71
N ILE A 148 -17.52 17.71 9.83
CA ILE A 148 -17.09 16.34 10.17
C ILE A 148 -15.58 16.24 10.03
N ARG A 149 -14.92 15.76 11.09
CA ARG A 149 -13.47 15.47 11.09
C ARG A 149 -13.25 13.97 11.13
N ILE A 150 -12.31 13.52 10.32
CA ILE A 150 -11.82 12.14 10.27
C ILE A 150 -10.40 12.18 10.84
N VAL A 151 -10.21 11.64 12.05
CA VAL A 151 -8.94 11.75 12.78
C VAL A 151 -8.32 10.37 12.92
N PRO A 152 -7.17 10.11 12.29
CA PRO A 152 -6.44 8.87 12.43
C PRO A 152 -5.72 8.81 13.78
N TYR A 153 -5.79 7.67 14.44
CA TYR A 153 -5.07 7.40 15.68
C TYR A 153 -4.24 6.14 15.55
N HIS A 154 -3.00 6.31 15.90
CA HIS A 154 -2.02 5.25 15.94
C HIS A 154 -2.39 4.16 16.98
N LYS A 155 -2.15 2.89 16.65
CA LYS A 155 -2.46 1.73 17.51
C LYS A 155 -1.94 1.88 18.95
N GLY A 156 -0.76 2.48 19.13
CA GLY A 156 -0.15 2.71 20.45
C GLY A 156 -0.90 3.70 21.35
N LEU A 157 -1.85 4.47 20.80
CA LEU A 157 -2.64 5.46 21.55
C LEU A 157 -4.02 4.96 21.94
N VAL A 158 -4.50 3.86 21.33
CA VAL A 158 -5.87 3.39 21.44
C VAL A 158 -5.91 2.01 22.08
N PHE A 159 -6.66 1.87 23.17
CA PHE A 159 -6.77 0.67 23.97
C PHE A 159 -8.24 0.25 24.03
N PRO A 160 -8.66 -0.68 23.13
CA PRO A 160 -10.05 -1.14 23.07
C PRO A 160 -10.31 -2.25 24.08
N THR A 161 -11.51 -2.24 24.67
CA THR A 161 -12.05 -3.31 25.48
C THR A 161 -13.26 -3.90 24.78
N TYR A 162 -13.23 -5.19 24.50
CA TYR A 162 -14.29 -5.93 23.82
C TYR A 162 -15.16 -6.72 24.80
N ASP A 163 -16.36 -7.06 24.36
CA ASP A 163 -17.25 -7.95 25.11
C ASP A 163 -16.58 -9.33 25.27
N PRO A 164 -16.58 -9.92 26.48
CA PRO A 164 -15.98 -11.24 26.71
C PRO A 164 -16.56 -12.37 25.86
N HIS A 165 -17.82 -12.24 25.45
CA HIS A 165 -18.54 -13.24 24.64
C HIS A 165 -18.55 -12.92 23.14
N ASP A 166 -18.23 -11.67 22.76
CA ASP A 166 -18.23 -11.19 21.38
C ASP A 166 -17.01 -10.27 21.14
N LYS A 167 -15.98 -10.84 20.53
CA LYS A 167 -14.72 -10.14 20.26
C LYS A 167 -14.84 -9.03 19.21
N ASP A 168 -15.93 -8.95 18.48
CA ASP A 168 -16.17 -7.88 17.50
C ASP A 168 -16.98 -6.73 18.11
N LYS A 169 -17.55 -6.92 19.30
CA LYS A 169 -18.34 -5.90 20.00
C LYS A 169 -17.46 -5.07 20.93
N LEU A 170 -17.18 -3.85 20.52
CA LEU A 170 -16.45 -2.85 21.31
C LEU A 170 -17.36 -2.32 22.44
N VAL A 171 -16.92 -2.46 23.69
CA VAL A 171 -17.64 -1.99 24.88
C VAL A 171 -17.10 -0.68 25.39
N GLU A 172 -15.78 -0.55 25.43
CA GLU A 172 -15.09 0.64 25.89
C GLU A 172 -13.85 0.88 24.99
N LEU A 173 -13.51 2.15 24.79
CA LEU A 173 -12.29 2.54 24.11
C LEU A 173 -11.58 3.62 24.92
N LYS A 174 -10.36 3.32 25.34
CA LYS A 174 -9.45 4.26 25.99
C LYS A 174 -8.50 4.84 24.97
N LEU A 175 -8.54 6.17 24.77
CA LEU A 175 -7.58 6.95 23.99
C LEU A 175 -6.66 7.66 24.97
N MET A 176 -5.34 7.55 24.75
CA MET A 176 -4.36 8.15 25.64
C MET A 176 -3.16 8.70 24.87
N TYR A 177 -2.74 9.92 25.19
CA TYR A 177 -1.58 10.57 24.62
C TYR A 177 -1.06 11.68 25.52
N GLU A 178 0.17 12.14 25.28
CA GLU A 178 0.78 13.24 26.03
C GLU A 178 0.45 14.58 25.40
N ILE A 179 0.10 15.56 26.25
CA ILE A 179 -0.15 16.95 25.87
C ILE A 179 0.79 17.90 26.61
N GLU A 180 1.17 18.98 25.98
CA GLU A 180 1.91 20.06 26.61
C GLU A 180 0.95 21.15 27.07
N VAL A 181 0.94 21.40 28.37
CA VAL A 181 0.14 22.46 28.99
C VAL A 181 1.06 23.57 29.48
N LYS A 182 0.80 24.79 29.04
CA LYS A 182 1.52 25.96 29.51
C LYS A 182 0.93 26.38 30.85
N LYS A 183 1.74 26.32 31.92
CA LYS A 183 1.39 26.88 33.22
C LYS A 183 1.98 28.28 33.35
N SER A 184 1.14 29.27 33.67
CA SER A 184 1.59 30.62 34.00
C SER A 184 2.04 30.63 35.47
N GLY A 185 3.32 30.86 35.72
CA GLY A 185 3.87 30.99 37.06
C GLY A 185 3.59 32.37 37.66
N MET A 186 3.74 32.46 38.98
CA MET A 186 3.39 33.63 39.82
C MET A 186 4.17 34.93 39.49
N PHE A 187 5.24 34.86 38.68
CA PHE A 187 6.06 35.99 38.24
C PHE A 187 6.10 36.17 36.72
N GLY A 188 5.05 35.73 35.98
CA GLY A 188 5.01 35.82 34.50
C GLY A 188 5.93 34.82 33.78
N THR A 189 6.53 33.88 34.50
CA THR A 189 7.29 32.78 33.90
C THR A 189 6.32 31.74 33.36
N THR A 190 6.39 31.44 32.06
CA THR A 190 5.62 30.36 31.44
C THR A 190 6.45 29.09 31.52
N SER A 191 5.98 28.08 32.25
CA SER A 191 6.55 26.73 32.22
C SER A 191 5.67 25.82 31.41
N THR A 192 6.29 24.95 30.59
CA THR A 192 5.56 23.90 29.86
C THR A 192 5.62 22.62 30.68
N GLU A 193 4.47 22.05 31.00
CA GLU A 193 4.36 20.77 31.68
C GLU A 193 3.73 19.77 30.71
N THR A 194 4.34 18.58 30.59
CA THR A 194 3.77 17.47 29.81
C THR A 194 2.86 16.66 30.73
N LEU A 195 1.59 16.58 30.36
CA LEU A 195 0.57 15.81 31.05
C LEU A 195 0.08 14.67 30.15
N VAL A 196 -0.32 13.56 30.76
CA VAL A 196 -1.00 12.46 30.03
C VAL A 196 -2.49 12.77 29.99
N TYR A 197 -3.02 12.98 28.79
CA TYR A 197 -4.44 13.07 28.53
C TYR A 197 -5.00 11.70 28.26
N LYS A 198 -6.11 11.35 28.94
CA LYS A 198 -6.79 10.08 28.77
C LYS A 198 -8.29 10.34 28.56
N GLN A 199 -8.84 9.76 27.53
CA GLN A 199 -10.26 9.84 27.22
C GLN A 199 -10.85 8.43 27.12
N ILE A 200 -11.91 8.17 27.85
CA ILE A 200 -12.58 6.86 27.89
C ILE A 200 -13.98 7.02 27.29
N TRP A 201 -14.19 6.30 26.19
CA TRP A 201 -15.45 6.28 25.46
C TRP A 201 -16.22 5.01 25.76
N THR A 202 -17.47 5.17 26.16
CA THR A 202 -18.47 4.11 26.20
C THR A 202 -19.65 4.51 25.32
N LYS A 203 -20.62 3.62 25.15
CA LYS A 203 -21.86 3.97 24.45
C LYS A 203 -22.61 5.12 25.11
N ASP A 204 -22.54 5.22 26.43
CA ASP A 204 -23.38 6.12 27.22
C ASP A 204 -22.63 7.35 27.73
N THR A 205 -21.31 7.25 27.99
CA THR A 205 -20.50 8.31 28.63
C THR A 205 -19.17 8.51 27.95
N ILE A 206 -18.67 9.75 28.06
CA ILE A 206 -17.31 10.16 27.72
C ILE A 206 -16.68 10.70 29.00
N ARG A 207 -15.57 10.10 29.44
CA ARG A 207 -14.81 10.53 30.61
C ARG A 207 -13.41 10.99 30.21
N GLU A 208 -12.99 12.12 30.75
CA GLU A 208 -11.69 12.71 30.45
C GLU A 208 -10.85 12.83 31.70
N PHE A 209 -9.54 12.62 31.57
CA PHE A 209 -8.60 12.60 32.68
C PHE A 209 -7.31 13.33 32.29
N HIS A 210 -6.70 14.01 33.27
CA HIS A 210 -5.30 14.37 33.25
C HIS A 210 -4.53 13.44 34.19
N GLY A 211 -3.74 12.53 33.64
CA GLY A 211 -3.15 11.44 34.41
C GLY A 211 -4.23 10.54 35.02
N ASN A 212 -4.33 10.55 36.35
CA ASN A 212 -5.39 9.80 37.08
C ASN A 212 -6.56 10.68 37.52
N ASP A 213 -6.46 12.00 37.40
CA ASP A 213 -7.47 12.93 37.87
C ASP A 213 -8.56 13.09 36.79
N GLN A 214 -9.79 12.74 37.14
CA GLN A 214 -10.94 12.94 36.26
C GLN A 214 -11.29 14.43 36.18
N ILE A 215 -11.26 14.98 34.96
CA ILE A 215 -11.55 16.40 34.70
C ILE A 215 -12.96 16.62 34.16
N SER A 216 -13.51 15.63 33.45
CA SER A 216 -14.84 15.73 32.83
C SER A 216 -15.52 14.37 32.79
N GLU A 217 -16.85 14.39 32.94
CA GLU A 217 -17.71 13.27 32.59
C GLU A 217 -18.99 13.83 31.97
N GLN A 218 -19.31 13.37 30.76
CA GLN A 218 -20.48 13.83 30.04
C GLN A 218 -21.18 12.68 29.32
N PRO A 219 -22.51 12.76 29.12
CA PRO A 219 -23.21 11.80 28.30
C PRO A 219 -22.63 11.77 26.88
N ASN A 220 -22.50 10.58 26.30
CA ASN A 220 -22.08 10.45 24.92
C ASN A 220 -23.23 10.85 23.97
N PRO A 221 -23.11 11.99 23.25
CA PRO A 221 -24.19 12.48 22.39
C PRO A 221 -24.45 11.57 21.20
N TYR A 222 -23.45 10.78 20.81
CA TYR A 222 -23.55 9.91 19.63
C TYR A 222 -24.23 8.57 19.92
N LYS A 223 -24.39 8.17 21.19
CA LYS A 223 -24.94 6.86 21.59
C LYS A 223 -24.21 5.64 20.99
N LEU A 224 -22.99 5.84 20.56
CA LEU A 224 -22.06 4.84 20.04
C LEU A 224 -20.62 5.31 20.26
N ILE A 225 -19.66 4.42 20.10
CA ILE A 225 -18.23 4.75 20.12
C ILE A 225 -17.81 5.11 18.68
N PRO A 226 -17.48 6.39 18.37
CA PRO A 226 -17.27 6.87 17.00
C PRO A 226 -15.86 6.57 16.49
N PHE A 227 -15.40 5.35 16.71
CA PHE A 227 -14.08 4.87 16.27
C PHE A 227 -14.24 3.67 15.36
N VAL A 228 -13.49 3.65 14.27
CA VAL A 228 -13.43 2.56 13.31
C VAL A 228 -12.07 1.88 13.43
N HIS A 229 -12.08 0.57 13.61
CA HIS A 229 -10.89 -0.27 13.61
C HIS A 229 -10.62 -0.79 12.20
N ILE A 230 -9.47 -0.48 11.63
CA ILE A 230 -9.05 -0.92 10.31
C ILE A 230 -7.86 -1.87 10.46
N LYS A 231 -8.09 -3.16 10.22
CA LYS A 231 -7.07 -4.20 10.31
C LYS A 231 -6.25 -4.27 9.01
N ASN A 232 -4.97 -4.61 9.12
CA ASN A 232 -4.14 -4.90 7.96
C ASN A 232 -4.45 -6.30 7.42
N TYR A 233 -4.13 -7.34 8.22
CA TYR A 233 -4.54 -8.71 7.96
C TYR A 233 -5.41 -9.21 9.11
N PRO A 234 -6.69 -9.52 8.85
CA PRO A 234 -7.54 -10.15 9.85
C PRO A 234 -7.10 -11.61 10.07
N LEU A 235 -6.99 -12.04 11.32
CA LEU A 235 -6.68 -13.41 11.69
C LEU A 235 -7.76 -13.95 12.62
N VAL A 236 -8.16 -15.21 12.37
CA VAL A 236 -9.16 -15.91 13.20
C VAL A 236 -8.70 -15.95 14.66
N GLY A 237 -9.59 -15.54 15.56
CA GLY A 237 -9.34 -15.55 17.01
C GLY A 237 -8.55 -14.37 17.55
N ARG A 238 -8.04 -13.46 16.71
CA ARG A 238 -7.39 -12.21 17.15
C ARG A 238 -8.27 -11.01 16.90
N THR A 239 -8.30 -10.11 17.88
CA THR A 239 -8.96 -8.81 17.75
C THR A 239 -8.11 -7.85 16.91
N GLU A 240 -6.79 -8.00 16.96
CA GLU A 240 -5.82 -7.19 16.22
C GLU A 240 -5.44 -7.83 14.88
N GLY A 241 -5.05 -7.01 13.92
CA GLY A 241 -4.47 -7.43 12.65
C GLY A 241 -2.98 -7.76 12.75
N ILE A 242 -2.42 -8.35 11.69
CA ILE A 242 -1.00 -8.70 11.60
C ILE A 242 -0.25 -7.61 10.84
N SER A 243 0.90 -7.20 11.37
CA SER A 243 1.85 -6.31 10.71
C SER A 243 2.51 -6.98 9.50
N ASP A 244 2.75 -6.22 8.44
CA ASP A 244 3.58 -6.69 7.32
C ASP A 244 5.04 -6.92 7.73
N LEU A 245 5.48 -6.27 8.80
CA LEU A 245 6.85 -6.34 9.30
C LEU A 245 7.13 -7.54 10.20
N GLU A 246 6.09 -8.22 10.72
CA GLU A 246 6.25 -9.26 11.75
C GLU A 246 7.25 -10.37 11.34
N ASN A 247 7.19 -10.80 10.07
CA ASN A 247 8.10 -11.82 9.54
C ASN A 247 9.32 -11.24 8.80
N LEU A 248 9.33 -9.93 8.51
CA LEU A 248 10.43 -9.28 7.79
C LEU A 248 11.53 -8.77 8.72
N ILE A 249 11.16 -8.29 9.92
CA ILE A 249 12.12 -7.75 10.89
C ILE A 249 13.26 -8.74 11.18
N PRO A 250 13.02 -10.03 11.54
CA PRO A 250 14.10 -10.95 11.84
C PRO A 250 15.07 -11.18 10.67
N LEU A 251 14.53 -11.24 9.45
CA LEU A 251 15.33 -11.40 8.23
C LEU A 251 16.15 -10.15 7.92
N ASN A 252 15.58 -8.96 8.13
CA ASN A 252 16.28 -7.70 7.89
C ASN A 252 17.39 -7.45 8.94
N VAL A 253 17.16 -7.87 10.20
CA VAL A 253 18.19 -7.85 11.26
C VAL A 253 19.38 -8.71 10.85
N GLU A 254 19.15 -9.99 10.52
CA GLU A 254 20.21 -10.92 10.13
C GLU A 254 20.96 -10.43 8.88
N TYR A 255 20.23 -9.89 7.90
CA TYR A 255 20.82 -9.30 6.70
C TYR A 255 21.78 -8.14 7.03
N ASN A 256 21.36 -7.19 7.88
CA ASN A 256 22.17 -6.04 8.29
C ASN A 256 23.38 -6.49 9.12
N LEU A 257 23.23 -7.47 10.02
CA LEU A 257 24.33 -8.06 10.77
C LEU A 257 25.39 -8.65 9.82
N LYS A 258 24.97 -9.44 8.84
CA LYS A 258 25.91 -10.03 7.85
C LYS A 258 26.56 -8.99 6.95
N LYS A 259 25.86 -7.93 6.57
CA LYS A 259 26.45 -6.79 5.83
C LYS A 259 27.51 -6.06 6.67
N SER A 260 27.27 -5.91 7.96
CA SER A 260 28.23 -5.31 8.89
C SER A 260 29.46 -6.20 9.07
N ASP A 261 29.28 -7.54 9.20
CA ASP A 261 30.39 -8.51 9.24
C ASP A 261 31.25 -8.43 7.96
N ILE A 262 30.60 -8.33 6.80
CA ILE A 262 31.29 -8.19 5.50
C ILE A 262 32.07 -6.88 5.45
N SER A 263 31.47 -5.77 5.92
CA SER A 263 32.15 -4.47 5.97
C SER A 263 33.39 -4.53 6.85
N GLU A 264 33.31 -5.12 8.02
CA GLU A 264 34.45 -5.32 8.93
C GLU A 264 35.56 -6.15 8.29
N ILE A 265 35.23 -7.26 7.61
CA ILE A 265 36.19 -8.07 6.88
C ILE A 265 36.88 -7.25 5.77
N ILE A 266 36.14 -6.44 5.02
CA ILE A 266 36.68 -5.58 3.96
C ILE A 266 37.64 -4.55 4.56
N ASP A 267 37.28 -3.91 5.69
CA ASP A 267 38.13 -2.95 6.39
C ASP A 267 39.42 -3.60 6.88
N TYR A 268 39.31 -4.83 7.43
CA TYR A 268 40.48 -5.61 7.83
C TYR A 268 41.40 -5.94 6.65
N HIS A 269 40.85 -6.37 5.51
CA HIS A 269 41.64 -6.63 4.30
C HIS A 269 42.27 -5.36 3.69
N ALA A 270 41.56 -4.24 3.79
CA ALA A 270 42.11 -2.94 3.34
C ALA A 270 43.26 -2.44 4.22
N SER A 271 43.29 -2.86 5.49
CA SER A 271 44.30 -2.48 6.47
C SER A 271 44.85 -3.70 7.24
N PRO A 272 45.47 -4.69 6.56
CA PRO A 272 45.94 -5.92 7.19
C PRO A 272 46.98 -5.65 8.26
N VAL A 273 46.94 -6.44 9.35
CA VAL A 273 47.96 -6.39 10.40
C VAL A 273 49.28 -6.94 9.81
N THR A 274 50.31 -6.10 9.81
CA THR A 274 51.61 -6.52 9.40
C THR A 274 52.40 -7.03 10.60
N VAL A 275 52.86 -8.25 10.54
CA VAL A 275 53.72 -8.89 11.57
C VAL A 275 55.16 -8.93 11.09
N VAL A 276 56.05 -8.49 11.95
CA VAL A 276 57.51 -8.55 11.67
C VAL A 276 58.16 -9.53 12.65
N TYR A 277 58.76 -10.57 12.10
CA TYR A 277 59.52 -11.58 12.85
C TYR A 277 61.00 -11.27 12.85
N GLY A 278 61.71 -11.61 13.93
CA GLY A 278 63.15 -11.55 14.00
C GLY A 278 63.78 -10.17 14.21
N ALA A 279 63.00 -9.14 14.51
CA ALA A 279 63.51 -7.82 14.80
C ALA A 279 62.90 -7.22 16.07
N LYS A 280 63.73 -6.62 16.94
CA LYS A 280 63.26 -5.69 17.97
C LYS A 280 63.08 -4.34 17.34
N ILE A 281 61.90 -3.96 17.01
CA ILE A 281 61.63 -2.75 16.28
C ILE A 281 60.91 -1.78 17.21
N GLY A 282 61.38 -0.51 17.23
CA GLY A 282 60.62 0.60 17.79
C GLY A 282 59.36 0.89 16.95
N ASN A 283 58.68 1.98 17.26
CA ASN A 283 57.42 2.35 16.57
C ASN A 283 57.60 2.41 15.05
N LEU A 284 57.07 1.39 14.36
CA LEU A 284 56.93 1.41 12.89
C LEU A 284 55.59 2.07 12.58
N GLU A 285 55.69 3.23 11.92
CA GLU A 285 54.48 3.90 11.43
C GLU A 285 54.09 3.32 10.05
N ARG A 286 52.85 2.90 9.93
CA ARG A 286 52.26 2.52 8.66
C ARG A 286 51.59 3.71 7.99
N GLY A 287 51.77 3.86 6.70
CA GLY A 287 51.14 4.91 5.90
C GLY A 287 51.54 4.84 4.43
N ALA A 288 50.71 5.39 3.55
CA ALA A 288 51.06 5.55 2.16
C ALA A 288 52.38 6.37 2.08
N ASN A 289 53.37 5.88 1.34
CA ASN A 289 54.70 6.46 1.21
C ASN A 289 55.64 6.29 2.43
N LYS A 290 55.36 5.41 3.40
CA LYS A 290 56.32 5.09 4.48
C LYS A 290 57.10 3.84 4.14
N ILE A 291 58.44 3.97 4.12
CA ILE A 291 59.40 2.87 3.82
C ILE A 291 60.01 2.42 5.13
N TRP A 292 59.94 1.12 5.40
CA TRP A 292 60.62 0.51 6.53
C TRP A 292 62.04 0.10 6.10
N GLY A 293 63.04 0.85 6.51
CA GLY A 293 64.45 0.58 6.26
C GLY A 293 65.15 0.10 7.53
N GLY A 294 66.31 -0.60 7.36
CA GLY A 294 67.16 -1.01 8.47
C GLY A 294 66.75 -2.29 9.18
N LEU A 295 65.88 -3.11 8.57
CA LEU A 295 65.52 -4.44 9.10
C LEU A 295 66.72 -5.40 9.00
N PRO A 296 66.97 -6.27 10.04
CA PRO A 296 67.95 -7.37 9.97
C PRO A 296 67.72 -8.27 8.78
N LYS A 297 68.79 -8.90 8.25
CA LYS A 297 68.71 -9.77 7.06
C LYS A 297 67.76 -10.96 7.22
N ASP A 298 67.53 -11.39 8.47
CA ASP A 298 66.69 -12.53 8.82
C ASP A 298 65.27 -12.10 9.24
N ALA A 299 64.98 -10.81 9.17
CA ALA A 299 63.62 -10.32 9.48
C ALA A 299 62.64 -10.71 8.38
N LYS A 300 61.53 -11.31 8.76
CA LYS A 300 60.40 -11.65 7.88
C LYS A 300 59.25 -10.72 8.15
N VAL A 301 58.72 -10.06 7.12
CA VAL A 301 57.55 -9.18 7.18
C VAL A 301 56.42 -9.90 6.46
N GLU A 302 55.33 -10.16 7.17
CA GLU A 302 54.16 -10.81 6.61
C GLU A 302 52.91 -10.00 6.98
N ASN A 303 52.00 -9.85 6.04
CA ASN A 303 50.65 -9.42 6.34
C ASN A 303 49.82 -10.63 6.81
N LEU A 304 49.10 -10.47 7.90
CA LEU A 304 48.12 -11.45 8.28
C LEU A 304 46.92 -11.32 7.35
N GLU A 305 46.78 -12.25 6.43
CA GLU A 305 45.65 -12.33 5.52
C GLU A 305 44.62 -13.31 6.12
N LEU A 306 43.42 -12.83 6.36
CA LEU A 306 42.27 -13.69 6.62
C LEU A 306 41.77 -14.25 5.28
N SER A 307 41.95 -15.54 5.06
CA SER A 307 41.40 -16.22 3.87
C SER A 307 39.90 -16.48 4.02
N SER A 308 39.13 -15.43 4.37
CA SER A 308 37.68 -15.53 4.46
C SER A 308 37.05 -15.49 3.07
N ASP A 309 36.16 -16.43 2.78
CA ASP A 309 35.43 -16.47 1.51
C ASP A 309 34.27 -15.45 1.52
N LEU A 310 34.58 -14.20 1.13
CA LEU A 310 33.58 -13.14 0.95
C LEU A 310 32.47 -13.54 -0.04
N LYS A 311 32.76 -14.48 -0.95
CA LYS A 311 31.77 -14.97 -1.91
C LYS A 311 30.65 -15.76 -1.21
N ALA A 312 30.99 -16.60 -0.23
CA ALA A 312 30.01 -17.34 0.55
C ALA A 312 29.13 -16.38 1.38
N SER A 313 29.74 -15.38 2.01
CA SER A 313 29.01 -14.36 2.78
C SER A 313 28.08 -13.52 1.91
N ASN A 314 28.52 -13.09 0.73
CA ASN A 314 27.67 -12.38 -0.21
C ASN A 314 26.52 -13.25 -0.73
N SER A 315 26.79 -14.53 -1.07
CA SER A 315 25.75 -15.47 -1.51
C SER A 315 24.69 -15.70 -0.42
N TYR A 316 25.09 -15.70 0.86
CA TYR A 316 24.16 -15.78 1.97
C TYR A 316 23.29 -14.52 2.11
N CYS A 317 23.87 -13.33 1.96
CA CYS A 317 23.11 -12.08 1.92
C CYS A 317 22.10 -12.05 0.76
N ASP A 318 22.49 -12.54 -0.43
CA ASP A 318 21.57 -12.65 -1.57
C ASP A 318 20.42 -13.64 -1.28
N SER A 319 20.73 -14.76 -0.59
CA SER A 319 19.70 -15.71 -0.14
C SER A 319 18.73 -15.09 0.87
N LEU A 320 19.22 -14.31 1.85
CA LEU A 320 18.37 -13.60 2.81
C LEU A 320 17.47 -12.57 2.11
N LYS A 321 18.02 -11.82 1.16
CA LYS A 321 17.25 -10.87 0.34
C LYS A 321 16.14 -11.58 -0.46
N LYS A 322 16.46 -12.72 -1.06
CA LYS A 322 15.49 -13.56 -1.76
C LYS A 322 14.41 -14.05 -0.80
N SER A 323 14.77 -14.52 0.38
CA SER A 323 13.83 -14.96 1.42
C SER A 323 12.90 -13.82 1.87
N MET A 324 13.42 -12.59 2.05
CA MET A 324 12.58 -11.43 2.36
C MET A 324 11.57 -11.14 1.24
N ASN A 325 11.98 -11.25 -0.03
CA ASN A 325 11.06 -11.09 -1.16
C ASN A 325 9.97 -12.17 -1.19
N GLU A 326 10.32 -13.41 -0.94
CA GLU A 326 9.38 -14.55 -0.90
C GLU A 326 8.39 -14.43 0.27
N VAL A 327 8.89 -14.16 1.48
CA VAL A 327 8.07 -13.94 2.68
C VAL A 327 7.19 -12.70 2.55
N GLY A 328 7.72 -11.62 1.97
CA GLY A 328 6.99 -10.40 1.67
C GLY A 328 5.97 -10.56 0.53
N GLY A 329 6.14 -11.59 -0.33
CA GLY A 329 5.33 -11.74 -1.54
C GLY A 329 5.57 -10.61 -2.55
N ILE A 330 6.76 -9.99 -2.54
CA ILE A 330 7.12 -8.90 -3.44
C ILE A 330 8.10 -9.40 -4.48
N PRO A 331 7.72 -9.48 -5.76
CA PRO A 331 8.63 -9.87 -6.83
C PRO A 331 9.74 -8.83 -7.03
N VAL A 332 10.92 -9.30 -7.43
CA VAL A 332 12.10 -8.45 -7.65
C VAL A 332 11.80 -7.33 -8.66
N GLY A 333 11.02 -7.62 -9.70
CA GLY A 333 10.59 -6.63 -10.69
C GLY A 333 9.74 -5.49 -10.11
N ALA A 334 8.94 -5.75 -9.06
CA ALA A 334 8.15 -4.72 -8.38
C ALA A 334 9.01 -3.76 -7.55
N LEU A 335 10.23 -4.18 -7.16
CA LEU A 335 11.21 -3.36 -6.43
C LEU A 335 12.15 -2.57 -7.36
N GLY A 336 11.98 -2.68 -8.68
CA GLY A 336 12.86 -2.01 -9.66
C GLY A 336 14.16 -2.78 -9.96
N GLY A 337 14.25 -4.06 -9.57
CA GLY A 337 15.39 -4.92 -9.93
C GLY A 337 15.38 -5.29 -11.42
N GLU A 338 16.58 -5.59 -11.95
CA GLU A 338 16.79 -6.00 -13.35
C GLU A 338 16.16 -7.36 -13.66
N GLN A 339 14.85 -7.42 -13.77
CA GLN A 339 14.25 -8.37 -14.68
C GLN A 339 14.17 -7.67 -16.04
N ALA A 340 14.75 -8.28 -17.05
CA ALA A 340 14.70 -7.78 -18.41
C ALA A 340 13.22 -7.56 -18.82
N ILE A 341 12.72 -6.35 -18.59
CA ILE A 341 11.36 -5.90 -18.96
C ILE A 341 11.29 -5.69 -20.48
N SER A 342 12.43 -5.82 -21.16
CA SER A 342 12.53 -5.76 -22.61
C SER A 342 11.66 -6.84 -23.22
N ASN A 343 10.55 -6.44 -23.84
CA ASN A 343 9.53 -7.26 -24.54
C ASN A 343 8.61 -8.12 -23.65
N THR A 344 8.42 -7.81 -22.37
CA THR A 344 7.47 -8.51 -21.53
C THR A 344 6.06 -7.94 -21.77
N SER A 345 5.13 -8.80 -22.20
CA SER A 345 3.73 -8.39 -22.40
C SER A 345 3.07 -7.97 -21.08
N GLY A 346 2.05 -7.10 -21.14
CA GLY A 346 1.30 -6.69 -19.96
C GLY A 346 0.75 -7.86 -19.14
N VAL A 347 0.37 -8.96 -19.81
CA VAL A 347 -0.08 -10.21 -19.19
C VAL A 347 1.05 -10.88 -18.39
N ALA A 348 2.26 -10.93 -18.92
CA ALA A 348 3.40 -11.50 -18.20
C ALA A 348 3.77 -10.67 -16.96
N LEU A 349 3.65 -9.34 -17.04
CA LEU A 349 3.83 -8.44 -15.87
C LEU A 349 2.76 -8.68 -14.79
N GLN A 350 1.51 -8.99 -15.17
CA GLN A 350 0.47 -9.36 -14.23
C GLN A 350 0.80 -10.66 -13.50
N PHE A 351 1.29 -11.69 -14.20
CA PHE A 351 1.73 -12.94 -13.58
C PHE A 351 2.90 -12.74 -12.63
N VAL A 352 3.88 -11.93 -13.00
CA VAL A 352 5.02 -11.60 -12.12
C VAL A 352 4.54 -10.89 -10.84
N ASN A 353 3.55 -10.00 -10.94
CA ASN A 353 3.02 -9.25 -9.81
C ASN A 353 1.88 -9.97 -9.07
N ALA A 354 1.45 -11.16 -9.50
CA ALA A 354 0.35 -11.90 -8.87
C ALA A 354 0.50 -12.05 -7.35
N PRO A 355 1.68 -12.40 -6.78
CA PRO A 355 1.82 -12.56 -5.33
C PRO A 355 1.53 -11.28 -4.54
N ILE A 356 2.01 -10.12 -5.01
CA ILE A 356 1.74 -8.84 -4.32
C ILE A 356 0.29 -8.40 -4.50
N ILE A 357 -0.33 -8.71 -5.65
CA ILE A 357 -1.75 -8.41 -5.91
C ILE A 357 -2.63 -9.23 -4.99
N GLU A 358 -2.43 -10.55 -4.91
CA GLU A 358 -3.19 -11.43 -4.03
C GLU A 358 -3.08 -10.99 -2.56
N ARG A 359 -1.86 -10.67 -2.14
CA ARG A 359 -1.60 -10.17 -0.80
C ARG A 359 -2.32 -8.85 -0.52
N THR A 360 -2.30 -7.90 -1.45
CA THR A 360 -2.95 -6.59 -1.28
C THR A 360 -4.46 -6.66 -1.43
N ASN A 361 -5.03 -7.62 -2.14
CA ASN A 361 -6.49 -7.79 -2.26
C ASN A 361 -7.15 -8.08 -0.91
N ILE A 362 -6.55 -8.93 -0.06
CA ILE A 362 -7.05 -9.19 1.30
C ILE A 362 -7.04 -7.89 2.12
N LYS A 363 -5.99 -7.08 1.96
CA LYS A 363 -5.87 -5.77 2.64
C LYS A 363 -6.90 -4.77 2.14
N LYS A 364 -7.16 -4.74 0.82
CA LYS A 364 -8.19 -3.89 0.21
C LYS A 364 -9.58 -4.19 0.75
N GLU A 365 -9.92 -5.47 0.93
CA GLU A 365 -11.19 -5.86 1.53
C GLU A 365 -11.35 -5.32 2.97
N ALA A 366 -10.31 -5.48 3.80
CA ALA A 366 -10.31 -4.99 5.17
C ALA A 366 -10.40 -3.45 5.23
N THR A 367 -9.67 -2.76 4.34
CA THR A 367 -9.68 -1.30 4.24
C THR A 367 -11.02 -0.80 3.69
N GLY A 368 -11.56 -1.46 2.68
CA GLY A 368 -12.88 -1.14 2.12
C GLY A 368 -13.99 -1.26 3.17
N TYR A 369 -13.92 -2.29 4.03
CA TYR A 369 -14.81 -2.39 5.19
C TYR A 369 -14.65 -1.21 6.14
N GLY A 370 -13.41 -0.82 6.45
CA GLY A 370 -13.12 0.35 7.30
C GLY A 370 -13.67 1.65 6.72
N ILE A 371 -13.48 1.89 5.42
CA ILE A 371 -13.99 3.09 4.74
C ILE A 371 -15.52 3.11 4.75
N ARG A 372 -16.19 1.97 4.51
CA ARG A 372 -17.66 1.87 4.63
C ARG A 372 -18.13 2.21 6.04
N ALA A 373 -17.43 1.74 7.07
CA ALA A 373 -17.75 2.07 8.45
C ALA A 373 -17.55 3.56 8.77
N ILE A 374 -16.50 4.19 8.23
CA ILE A 374 -16.27 5.63 8.32
C ILE A 374 -17.40 6.38 7.63
N ASN A 375 -17.77 6.03 6.40
CA ASN A 375 -18.88 6.64 5.67
C ASN A 375 -20.19 6.56 6.45
N LYS A 376 -20.46 5.40 7.05
CA LYS A 376 -21.64 5.20 7.92
C LYS A 376 -21.64 6.16 9.11
N LEU A 377 -20.50 6.36 9.76
CA LEU A 377 -20.37 7.32 10.87
C LEU A 377 -20.52 8.76 10.39
N ILE A 378 -19.95 9.13 9.23
CA ILE A 378 -20.10 10.46 8.64
C ILE A 378 -21.58 10.77 8.44
N LEU A 379 -22.30 9.88 7.75
CA LEU A 379 -23.73 10.07 7.48
C LEU A 379 -24.56 10.11 8.78
N TYR A 380 -24.26 9.24 9.73
CA TYR A 380 -24.96 9.20 11.02
C TYR A 380 -24.76 10.50 11.83
N LEU A 381 -23.51 10.95 11.97
CA LEU A 381 -23.20 12.18 12.71
C LEU A 381 -23.75 13.42 12.00
N SER A 382 -23.73 13.44 10.67
CA SER A 382 -24.31 14.53 9.88
C SER A 382 -25.81 14.63 10.02
N GLN A 383 -26.50 13.49 10.07
CA GLN A 383 -27.93 13.44 10.36
C GLN A 383 -28.23 13.88 11.79
N LEU A 384 -27.48 13.40 12.78
CA LEU A 384 -27.68 13.75 14.19
C LEU A 384 -27.56 15.27 14.43
N ASN A 385 -26.67 15.93 13.70
CA ASN A 385 -26.44 17.38 13.76
C ASN A 385 -27.30 18.19 12.75
N GLY A 386 -28.24 17.54 12.07
CA GLY A 386 -29.18 18.19 11.16
C GLY A 386 -28.54 18.80 9.90
N ILE A 387 -27.37 18.29 9.47
CA ILE A 387 -26.71 18.70 8.22
C ILE A 387 -27.39 18.03 7.02
N ILE A 388 -27.75 16.77 7.18
CA ILE A 388 -28.43 15.97 6.15
C ILE A 388 -29.79 15.48 6.65
N THR A 389 -30.69 15.21 5.72
CA THR A 389 -32.04 14.71 6.00
C THR A 389 -32.25 13.37 5.32
N ILE A 390 -32.80 12.40 6.03
CA ILE A 390 -33.22 11.11 5.48
C ILE A 390 -34.70 11.22 5.10
N PRO A 391 -35.07 11.00 3.83
CA PRO A 391 -36.45 10.94 3.43
C PRO A 391 -37.21 9.78 4.09
N GLU A 392 -38.49 10.00 4.39
CA GLU A 392 -39.32 8.98 5.10
C GLU A 392 -39.49 7.66 4.33
N ASN A 393 -39.37 7.71 3.00
CA ASN A 393 -39.50 6.54 2.13
C ASN A 393 -38.23 5.70 2.01
N VAL A 394 -37.13 6.10 2.67
CA VAL A 394 -35.84 5.38 2.62
C VAL A 394 -35.58 4.67 3.93
N ALA A 395 -35.30 3.37 3.86
CA ALA A 395 -34.87 2.61 5.03
C ALA A 395 -33.52 3.11 5.54
N LYS A 396 -33.42 3.36 6.86
CA LYS A 396 -32.17 3.84 7.47
C LYS A 396 -30.98 2.89 7.21
N SER A 397 -31.22 1.58 7.21
CA SER A 397 -30.19 0.57 6.89
C SER A 397 -29.56 0.81 5.52
N ASP A 398 -30.37 1.11 4.53
CA ASP A 398 -29.95 1.28 3.15
C ASP A 398 -29.27 2.63 2.94
N PHE A 399 -29.78 3.68 3.59
CA PHE A 399 -29.21 5.01 3.53
C PHE A 399 -27.75 5.06 4.03
N TYR A 400 -27.44 4.34 5.11
CA TYR A 400 -26.08 4.31 5.66
C TYR A 400 -25.16 3.30 4.99
N ASN A 401 -25.65 2.47 4.07
CA ASN A 401 -24.87 1.44 3.42
C ASN A 401 -24.27 1.98 2.12
N THR A 402 -22.94 2.15 2.10
CA THR A 402 -22.20 2.58 0.92
C THR A 402 -21.39 1.42 0.35
N ILE A 403 -21.18 1.45 -0.96
CA ILE A 403 -20.31 0.53 -1.69
C ILE A 403 -18.98 1.27 -1.88
N VAL A 404 -17.88 0.62 -1.51
CA VAL A 404 -16.52 1.18 -1.66
C VAL A 404 -15.72 0.21 -2.51
N GLU A 405 -15.13 0.74 -3.58
CA GLU A 405 -14.28 0.00 -4.50
C GLU A 405 -12.88 0.59 -4.48
N ILE A 406 -11.88 -0.25 -4.22
CA ILE A 406 -10.46 0.11 -4.27
C ILE A 406 -9.88 -0.53 -5.53
N PRO A 407 -9.56 0.29 -6.56
CA PRO A 407 -9.13 -0.24 -7.86
C PRO A 407 -7.76 -0.92 -7.77
N ASP A 408 -7.49 -1.79 -8.74
CA ASP A 408 -6.17 -2.41 -8.86
C ASP A 408 -5.14 -1.44 -9.41
N THR A 409 -3.96 -1.43 -8.77
CA THR A 409 -2.85 -0.54 -9.13
C THR A 409 -1.91 -1.14 -10.18
N THR A 410 -2.16 -2.37 -10.63
CA THR A 410 -1.35 -2.98 -11.71
C THR A 410 -1.35 -2.12 -12.97
N PRO A 411 -0.19 -1.91 -13.58
CA PRO A 411 -0.13 -1.32 -14.92
C PRO A 411 -0.95 -2.19 -15.88
N LYS A 412 -1.97 -1.62 -16.49
CA LYS A 412 -2.70 -2.26 -17.56
C LYS A 412 -2.08 -1.82 -18.88
N ASP A 413 -1.94 -2.75 -19.82
CA ASP A 413 -1.58 -2.39 -21.18
C ASP A 413 -2.78 -1.70 -21.82
N LEU A 414 -2.66 -0.39 -22.03
CA LEU A 414 -3.75 0.44 -22.57
C LEU A 414 -4.23 -0.06 -23.93
N LEU A 415 -3.32 -0.60 -24.77
CA LEU A 415 -3.69 -1.15 -26.07
C LEU A 415 -4.56 -2.40 -25.92
N VAL A 416 -4.17 -3.30 -25.04
CA VAL A 416 -4.97 -4.51 -24.74
C VAL A 416 -6.31 -4.14 -24.14
N GLU A 417 -6.36 -3.17 -23.25
CA GLU A 417 -7.61 -2.70 -22.64
C GLU A 417 -8.55 -2.05 -23.67
N LEU A 418 -8.01 -1.22 -24.56
CA LEU A 418 -8.79 -0.62 -25.66
C LEU A 418 -9.32 -1.67 -26.63
N GLN A 419 -8.51 -2.68 -27.00
CA GLN A 419 -8.94 -3.78 -27.84
C GLN A 419 -10.06 -4.61 -27.18
N GLN A 420 -9.93 -4.86 -25.88
CA GLN A 420 -10.95 -5.56 -25.12
C GLN A 420 -12.26 -4.77 -25.08
N ILE A 421 -12.19 -3.47 -24.79
CA ILE A 421 -13.35 -2.57 -24.80
C ILE A 421 -14.01 -2.54 -26.19
N GLU A 422 -13.22 -2.46 -27.26
CA GLU A 422 -13.72 -2.50 -28.63
C GLU A 422 -14.52 -3.78 -28.90
N ILE A 423 -13.96 -4.94 -28.49
CA ILE A 423 -14.63 -6.23 -28.64
C ILE A 423 -15.91 -6.27 -27.79
N GLU A 424 -15.87 -5.85 -26.54
CA GLU A 424 -17.01 -5.86 -25.62
C GLU A 424 -18.14 -4.92 -26.12
N MET A 425 -17.81 -3.74 -26.62
CA MET A 425 -18.77 -2.81 -27.24
C MET A 425 -19.39 -3.41 -28.51
N ARG A 426 -18.59 -4.04 -29.38
CA ARG A 426 -19.07 -4.71 -30.59
C ARG A 426 -20.02 -5.88 -30.30
N LEU A 427 -19.78 -6.60 -29.17
CA LEU A 427 -20.64 -7.67 -28.70
C LEU A 427 -21.86 -7.19 -27.91
N GLY A 428 -21.98 -5.88 -27.64
CA GLY A 428 -23.06 -5.30 -26.83
C GLY A 428 -22.94 -5.61 -25.33
N LEU A 429 -21.77 -6.02 -24.86
CA LEU A 429 -21.50 -6.33 -23.45
C LEU A 429 -21.10 -5.09 -22.66
N GLU A 430 -20.61 -4.04 -23.33
CA GLU A 430 -20.20 -2.78 -22.72
C GLU A 430 -20.87 -1.60 -23.46
N HIS A 431 -21.05 -0.48 -22.77
CA HIS A 431 -21.61 0.73 -23.33
C HIS A 431 -20.63 1.92 -23.19
N ARG A 432 -20.80 2.98 -24.00
CA ARG A 432 -19.85 4.10 -24.11
C ARG A 432 -19.49 4.75 -22.76
N LYS A 433 -20.47 4.95 -21.87
CA LYS A 433 -20.24 5.51 -20.53
C LYS A 433 -19.40 4.57 -19.66
N GLY A 434 -19.70 3.28 -19.67
CA GLY A 434 -18.95 2.26 -18.93
C GLY A 434 -17.51 2.14 -19.43
N ALA A 435 -17.32 2.14 -20.75
CA ALA A 435 -15.99 2.14 -21.36
C ALA A 435 -15.14 3.35 -20.94
N MET A 436 -15.72 4.55 -20.92
CA MET A 436 -15.04 5.78 -20.46
C MET A 436 -14.71 5.73 -18.99
N HIS A 437 -15.63 5.24 -18.14
CA HIS A 437 -15.38 5.07 -16.71
C HIS A 437 -14.21 4.09 -16.47
N ARG A 438 -14.18 2.99 -17.20
CA ARG A 438 -13.12 1.98 -17.13
C ARG A 438 -11.75 2.53 -17.55
N LEU A 439 -11.73 3.45 -18.52
CA LEU A 439 -10.52 4.18 -18.95
C LEU A 439 -10.13 5.33 -18.00
N GLY A 440 -10.86 5.54 -16.89
CA GLY A 440 -10.56 6.56 -15.88
C GLY A 440 -10.82 7.99 -16.37
N ARG A 441 -11.77 8.21 -17.29
CA ARG A 441 -12.17 9.54 -17.73
C ARG A 441 -13.03 10.19 -16.65
N GLU A 442 -12.69 11.43 -16.31
CA GLU A 442 -13.48 12.29 -15.43
C GLU A 442 -14.55 13.02 -16.27
N ASP A 443 -15.64 13.45 -15.66
CA ASP A 443 -16.78 14.15 -16.27
C ASP A 443 -17.29 13.49 -17.57
N ILE A 444 -17.65 12.20 -17.44
CA ILE A 444 -18.01 11.34 -18.58
C ILE A 444 -19.16 11.94 -19.40
N ASP A 445 -20.16 12.55 -18.76
CA ASP A 445 -21.32 13.10 -19.47
C ASP A 445 -20.94 14.34 -20.28
N ALA A 446 -20.15 15.26 -19.70
CA ALA A 446 -19.61 16.41 -20.42
C ALA A 446 -18.68 15.98 -21.57
N THR A 447 -17.80 15.00 -21.32
CA THR A 447 -16.92 14.45 -22.37
C THR A 447 -17.69 13.81 -23.52
N ILE A 448 -18.80 13.14 -23.24
CA ILE A 448 -19.66 12.54 -24.27
C ILE A 448 -20.34 13.65 -25.11
N GLU A 449 -20.87 14.68 -24.45
CA GLU A 449 -21.47 15.82 -25.13
C GLU A 449 -20.46 16.56 -26.02
N GLU A 450 -19.23 16.77 -25.54
CA GLU A 450 -18.16 17.37 -26.34
C GLU A 450 -17.79 16.52 -27.55
N ILE A 451 -17.63 15.19 -27.36
CA ILE A 451 -17.32 14.28 -28.47
C ILE A 451 -18.47 14.23 -29.49
N ASP A 452 -19.72 14.20 -29.02
CA ASP A 452 -20.88 14.14 -29.92
C ASP A 452 -21.04 15.46 -30.70
N LYS A 453 -20.70 16.61 -30.08
CA LYS A 453 -20.66 17.92 -30.75
C LYS A 453 -19.51 17.97 -31.76
N ASP A 454 -18.30 17.57 -31.40
CA ASP A 454 -17.15 17.53 -32.31
C ASP A 454 -17.41 16.59 -33.50
N ARG A 455 -18.08 15.45 -33.26
CA ARG A 455 -18.48 14.52 -34.30
C ARG A 455 -19.51 15.09 -35.26
N ALA A 456 -20.40 15.93 -34.76
CA ALA A 456 -21.38 16.62 -35.58
C ALA A 456 -20.75 17.79 -36.40
N GLU A 457 -19.78 18.50 -35.81
CA GLU A 457 -19.08 19.60 -36.46
C GLU A 457 -18.03 19.11 -37.48
N HIS A 458 -17.39 17.94 -37.23
CA HIS A 458 -16.27 17.38 -38.02
C HIS A 458 -16.49 15.92 -38.39
N PRO A 459 -17.57 15.56 -39.15
CA PRO A 459 -17.87 14.15 -39.48
C PRO A 459 -16.77 13.47 -40.29
N GLU A 460 -15.97 14.24 -41.02
CA GLU A 460 -14.84 13.73 -41.83
C GLU A 460 -13.73 13.12 -40.97
N LEU A 461 -13.51 13.61 -39.72
CA LEU A 461 -12.51 13.08 -38.81
C LEU A 461 -12.90 11.69 -38.23
N TYR A 462 -14.19 11.40 -38.24
CA TYR A 462 -14.76 10.17 -37.67
C TYR A 462 -15.12 9.13 -38.71
N GLY A 463 -14.73 9.32 -39.98
CA GLY A 463 -15.00 8.41 -41.07
C GLY A 463 -16.47 8.28 -41.45
N ILE A 464 -17.31 9.25 -41.09
CA ILE A 464 -18.70 9.33 -41.47
C ILE A 464 -18.72 10.09 -42.79
N THR A 465 -18.60 9.38 -43.92
CA THR A 465 -18.95 9.91 -45.23
C THR A 465 -20.47 10.09 -45.26
N SER A 466 -20.90 11.32 -45.50
CA SER A 466 -22.30 11.61 -45.80
C SER A 466 -22.71 10.82 -47.02
N GLN A 467 -23.36 9.65 -46.82
CA GLN A 467 -24.17 9.10 -47.88
C GLN A 467 -25.39 9.99 -48.03
N ASN A 468 -25.50 10.56 -49.21
CA ASN A 468 -26.57 11.39 -49.66
C ASN A 468 -27.92 10.81 -49.28
N THR A 469 -28.75 11.62 -48.60
CA THR A 469 -30.18 11.55 -48.71
C THR A 469 -30.50 12.02 -50.12
N GLU A 470 -30.52 11.15 -51.08
CA GLU A 470 -31.27 11.32 -52.32
C GLU A 470 -32.70 10.91 -52.01
N GLU A 471 -33.58 11.88 -52.21
CA GLU A 471 -35.03 11.76 -52.17
C GLU A 471 -35.47 10.68 -53.17
N ASP A 472 -36.36 9.80 -52.72
CA ASP A 472 -37.07 8.84 -53.55
C ASP A 472 -37.94 9.63 -54.53
N ASP A 473 -37.57 9.60 -55.82
CA ASP A 473 -38.49 9.77 -56.92
C ASP A 473 -38.74 8.39 -57.53
N ASP A 474 -39.97 7.94 -57.36
CA ASP A 474 -40.55 6.75 -58.00
C ASP A 474 -40.43 6.82 -59.54
N GLU A 475 -39.71 5.88 -60.14
CA GLU A 475 -39.99 5.44 -61.50
C GLU A 475 -39.73 3.94 -61.65
N ASP A 476 -40.80 3.24 -61.92
CA ASP A 476 -40.85 1.87 -62.42
C ASP A 476 -39.95 1.66 -63.64
N ILE A 477 -39.15 0.60 -63.71
CA ILE A 477 -38.79 -0.08 -64.96
C ILE A 477 -38.33 -1.53 -64.64
N ASP A 478 -38.88 -2.38 -65.45
CA ASP A 478 -38.87 -3.82 -65.70
C ASP A 478 -37.55 -4.57 -65.57
N ASN A 479 -37.76 -5.84 -65.28
CA ASN A 479 -36.92 -7.02 -65.45
C ASN A 479 -35.94 -6.98 -66.62
N ASP A 480 -34.70 -7.38 -66.41
CA ASP A 480 -34.11 -8.43 -67.24
C ASP A 480 -32.96 -9.19 -66.54
N ASP A 481 -33.01 -10.50 -66.70
CA ASP A 481 -32.01 -11.47 -66.28
C ASP A 481 -30.64 -11.20 -66.91
N ASN A 482 -29.56 -11.31 -66.17
CA ASN A 482 -28.39 -12.07 -66.59
C ASN A 482 -27.37 -12.27 -65.45
N LEU A 483 -27.10 -13.53 -65.25
CA LEU A 483 -25.95 -14.07 -64.53
C LEU A 483 -24.64 -13.59 -65.17
N ASP A 484 -23.69 -13.13 -64.40
CA ASP A 484 -22.29 -13.55 -64.56
C ASP A 484 -21.42 -13.28 -63.33
N ASP A 485 -20.61 -14.25 -63.06
CA ASP A 485 -19.61 -14.40 -62.03
C ASP A 485 -18.48 -13.36 -62.06
N ASN A 486 -17.82 -13.27 -60.91
CA ASN A 486 -16.48 -12.74 -60.63
C ASN A 486 -16.39 -11.24 -60.26
N ASP A 487 -16.04 -10.93 -58.99
CA ASP A 487 -14.68 -10.63 -58.64
C ASP A 487 -14.51 -10.32 -57.14
N ASP A 488 -13.70 -11.14 -56.58
CA ASP A 488 -13.03 -11.03 -55.30
C ASP A 488 -12.12 -9.76 -55.25
N GLN A 489 -12.42 -8.79 -54.40
CA GLN A 489 -11.45 -7.73 -54.06
C GLN A 489 -11.26 -7.59 -52.55
N THR A 490 -10.36 -8.43 -52.06
CA THR A 490 -9.67 -8.27 -50.80
C THR A 490 -8.81 -6.98 -50.77
N PHE A 491 -9.10 -6.11 -49.83
CA PHE A 491 -8.17 -5.01 -49.49
C PHE A 491 -6.97 -5.58 -48.74
N GLY A 492 -5.80 -5.62 -49.45
CA GLY A 492 -4.51 -6.00 -48.89
C GLY A 492 -3.82 -4.83 -48.24
N MET A 493 -3.47 -4.96 -46.97
CA MET A 493 -2.43 -4.16 -46.36
C MET A 493 -1.04 -4.71 -46.71
N GLY A 494 -0.16 -3.82 -47.14
CA GLY A 494 1.17 -4.07 -47.64
C GLY A 494 2.09 -4.80 -46.67
N GLY A 495 2.53 -5.96 -47.04
CA GLY A 495 3.60 -6.71 -46.44
C GLY A 495 4.87 -6.63 -47.27
N THR A 496 5.93 -6.21 -46.68
CA THR A 496 7.28 -6.15 -47.25
C THR A 496 7.78 -7.55 -47.64
N LYS A 497 8.17 -7.67 -48.91
CA LYS A 497 8.82 -8.85 -49.50
C LYS A 497 10.13 -9.18 -48.82
N ARG A 498 10.31 -10.37 -48.29
CA ARG A 498 11.57 -11.07 -48.16
C ARG A 498 11.70 -12.16 -49.21
N ARG A 499 12.78 -12.15 -49.95
CA ARG A 499 13.16 -13.12 -50.96
C ARG A 499 13.47 -14.48 -50.35
N PRO A 500 13.17 -15.60 -51.00
CA PRO A 500 13.64 -16.91 -50.58
C PRO A 500 15.06 -17.16 -51.13
N ASN A 501 15.89 -17.77 -50.30
CA ASN A 501 17.14 -18.38 -50.79
C ASN A 501 16.99 -19.90 -50.62
N ASP A 502 17.30 -20.56 -51.74
CA ASP A 502 17.41 -21.99 -51.96
C ASP A 502 18.41 -22.66 -51.03
N THR A 503 18.20 -23.91 -50.59
CA THR A 503 18.81 -25.09 -51.20
C THR A 503 18.49 -26.36 -50.40
N ASN A 504 17.95 -27.33 -51.14
CA ASN A 504 18.22 -28.77 -51.16
C ASN A 504 18.53 -29.56 -49.88
N GLY A 505 17.79 -30.65 -49.77
CA GLY A 505 18.18 -31.83 -48.99
C GLY A 505 17.03 -32.80 -48.70
N LEU A 506 16.43 -33.42 -49.71
CA LEU A 506 15.62 -34.63 -49.58
C LEU A 506 16.55 -35.80 -49.28
N ASN A 507 16.23 -36.58 -48.21
CA ASN A 507 16.46 -38.01 -48.19
C ASN A 507 15.25 -38.75 -47.60
N LYS A 508 14.91 -39.78 -48.31
CA LYS A 508 13.80 -40.73 -48.12
C LYS A 508 14.09 -41.68 -46.96
N GLU A 509 13.01 -42.36 -46.53
CA GLU A 509 12.87 -43.54 -45.67
C GLU A 509 12.68 -43.19 -44.20
N GLY A 510 11.56 -43.38 -43.61
CA GLY A 510 10.72 -44.54 -43.41
C GLY A 510 10.97 -45.08 -42.00
N GLU A 511 9.95 -45.08 -41.14
CA GLU A 511 9.73 -45.83 -39.91
C GLU A 511 10.12 -45.27 -38.55
N PRO A 512 9.24 -45.37 -37.53
CA PRO A 512 9.45 -44.85 -36.19
C PRO A 512 10.18 -45.86 -35.32
N LYS A 513 11.27 -45.43 -34.66
CA LYS A 513 11.95 -46.19 -33.64
C LYS A 513 11.19 -46.14 -32.31
N LYS A 514 10.80 -47.32 -31.84
CA LYS A 514 10.35 -47.62 -30.48
C LYS A 514 11.43 -47.29 -29.47
N VAL A 515 11.06 -46.55 -28.45
CA VAL A 515 11.87 -46.38 -27.24
C VAL A 515 11.42 -47.41 -26.20
N ASN A 516 12.33 -48.26 -25.82
CA ASN A 516 12.19 -49.31 -24.79
C ASN A 516 12.05 -48.68 -23.39
N SER A 517 10.99 -49.08 -22.70
CA SER A 517 10.82 -48.93 -21.27
C SER A 517 11.63 -49.99 -20.53
N GLY A 518 12.64 -49.56 -19.76
CA GLY A 518 13.33 -50.37 -18.79
C GLY A 518 12.87 -50.04 -17.38
N MET A 519 11.99 -50.84 -16.82
CA MET A 519 11.72 -50.88 -15.39
C MET A 519 12.92 -51.50 -14.65
N THR A 520 13.40 -50.85 -13.59
CA THR A 520 14.05 -51.56 -12.48
C THR A 520 13.52 -51.04 -11.16
N ASN A 521 12.85 -51.93 -10.44
CA ASN A 521 12.45 -51.84 -9.05
C ASN A 521 13.68 -51.76 -8.15
N GLY A 522 13.63 -50.88 -7.15
CA GLY A 522 14.60 -50.87 -6.05
C GLY A 522 13.98 -50.17 -4.83
N SER A 523 13.42 -50.98 -3.93
CA SER A 523 12.95 -50.54 -2.61
C SER A 523 14.14 -50.22 -1.69
N PRO A 524 14.09 -49.21 -0.83
CA PRO A 524 15.06 -48.99 0.22
C PRO A 524 14.66 -49.71 1.53
N PRO A 525 15.63 -50.12 2.35
CA PRO A 525 15.39 -50.92 3.57
C PRO A 525 14.97 -50.03 4.76
N VAL A 526 14.08 -50.60 5.54
CA VAL A 526 13.70 -50.22 6.90
C VAL A 526 14.91 -50.33 7.83
N ARG A 527 15.16 -49.33 8.67
CA ARG A 527 15.93 -49.46 9.91
C ARG A 527 15.09 -48.95 11.08
N GLU A 528 14.77 -49.93 11.93
CA GLU A 528 14.41 -49.73 13.35
C GLU A 528 15.63 -49.20 14.13
N LYS A 529 15.45 -48.23 14.91
CA LYS A 529 15.59 -48.03 16.37
C LYS A 529 15.49 -46.57 16.73
#